data_6e77242aaba01928b9d967d51733d5a4
#
_entry.id   6e77242aaba01928b9d967d51733d5a4
#
_cell.length_a   1.000
_cell.length_b   1.000
_cell.length_c   1.000
_cell.angle_alpha   90.00
_cell.angle_beta   90.00
_cell.angle_gamma   90.00
#
_symmetry.space_group_name_H-M   'P 1'
#
loop_
_entity.id
_entity.type
_entity.pdbx_description
1 polymer ?
#
loop_
_entity_poly.entity_id
_entity_poly.type
_entity_poly.pdbx_seq_one_letter_code
_entity_poly.pdbx_strand_id
1 'polypeptide(L)'
;MCALLMAALCACAPKQEVSDPAGSTPAPAQEIIQTEAEKAQPVELNTAEADLGVQSGNYAIRNRRGEYLFQVEGVLGFSDTPYLWYFDNQGDGSFLIQDAETRSVMLDIYNANYYPGNSVTAYAYTGDPAQLWKLTAKDDTSFCIDSFVDPSLRFGQTSGWFVLGSADDADDADVWTLWKEGDVPPQETIAAVQHTPAPDDIFARWDTSSTSKSNKKYAQYLYYTSFVNGEIDIYTIDFCTDDAPIYTYYALCDFWMSLDGLRGQPDFAELPNTEMNTMAGGAYAGLQTHESGPAAIMSFWHIEYIDTDGQRQLIEAQRLYPAGGKTNKFGNEGTGTNYFTNIDWEPSHWYRMVIRCWDDADTGTTLVGQWLCDLESGEWTLISYFDTGYPDSAMKAVGRFLEDWAPDTNDQVRSWKLKNIYGREKKTALWHSLDNVTIQAVDFGAQTGGYEYGVKDNCFWGKTCGIGRDMKEGVTEEELRHVFRISQPAEPELPETAEPELTLTAADGALHAEWTFGGSAPQCTAYIEITDGSGAAAASAAVPRPEVNTAEIGGIAAGTYTVRLTVTDIWGRESSVSQSIDMP
;
A
#
# COMPACT_ATOMS: atom_id res chain seq x y z
N MET A 1 20.13 4.98 2.88
CA MET A 1 19.75 6.37 2.57
C MET A 1 18.67 6.44 1.50
N CYS A 2 18.08 5.32 1.06
CA CYS A 2 16.95 5.26 0.14
C CYS A 2 15.56 5.39 0.78
N ALA A 3 15.44 5.42 2.08
CA ALA A 3 14.17 5.32 2.80
C ALA A 3 13.38 6.62 2.96
N LEU A 4 13.75 7.69 2.30
CA LEU A 4 13.12 8.98 2.50
C LEU A 4 13.15 9.77 1.21
N LEU A 5 12.31 9.41 0.21
CA LEU A 5 11.95 10.42 -0.81
C LEU A 5 10.99 9.82 -1.83
N MET A 6 9.85 10.38 -1.92
CA MET A 6 8.77 9.95 -2.79
C MET A 6 8.33 11.05 -3.71
N ALA A 7 8.06 10.74 -4.89
CA ALA A 7 7.07 11.29 -5.75
C ALA A 7 7.28 11.86 -7.11
N ALA A 8 6.70 11.91 -8.14
CA ALA A 8 5.97 12.50 -9.21
C ALA A 8 6.21 12.66 -10.68
N LEU A 9 5.47 12.51 -11.74
CA LEU A 9 4.89 13.29 -12.82
C LEU A 9 4.66 12.72 -14.23
N CYS A 10 4.04 13.15 -15.17
CA CYS A 10 3.07 13.59 -16.16
C CYS A 10 3.49 13.52 -17.66
N ALA A 11 2.85 13.71 -18.68
CA ALA A 11 1.70 13.90 -19.57
C ALA A 11 2.15 13.81 -21.05
N CYS A 12 1.46 13.91 -22.11
CA CYS A 12 0.21 14.18 -22.75
C CYS A 12 0.16 13.69 -24.22
N ALA A 13 -1.03 13.53 -24.80
CA ALA A 13 -1.26 13.15 -26.20
C ALA A 13 -2.32 14.04 -26.90
N PRO A 14 -2.35 14.15 -28.26
CA PRO A 14 -3.35 14.93 -28.97
C PRO A 14 -4.59 14.10 -29.39
N LYS A 15 -5.72 14.79 -29.48
CA LYS A 15 -7.05 14.28 -29.85
C LYS A 15 -7.16 13.89 -31.32
N GLN A 16 -7.90 12.82 -31.60
CA GLN A 16 -8.56 12.58 -32.90
C GLN A 16 -10.08 12.47 -32.68
N GLU A 17 -10.83 13.23 -33.50
CA GLU A 17 -12.28 13.22 -33.53
C GLU A 17 -12.81 12.00 -34.31
N VAL A 18 -13.85 11.35 -33.77
CA VAL A 18 -14.65 10.38 -34.49
C VAL A 18 -16.13 10.72 -34.31
N SER A 19 -16.85 10.76 -35.42
CA SER A 19 -18.22 11.17 -35.57
C SER A 19 -19.24 10.13 -35.10
N ASP A 20 -20.32 10.60 -34.45
CA ASP A 20 -21.51 9.85 -34.07
C ASP A 20 -22.31 9.28 -35.24
N PRO A 21 -22.99 8.16 -35.05
CA PRO A 21 -24.25 7.86 -35.71
C PRO A 21 -25.43 7.82 -34.74
N ALA A 22 -26.52 8.41 -35.17
CA ALA A 22 -27.74 8.66 -34.43
C ALA A 22 -28.63 7.43 -34.20
N GLY A 23 -29.36 7.48 -33.09
CA GLY A 23 -30.72 6.98 -32.95
C GLY A 23 -30.93 5.71 -32.15
N SER A 24 -31.31 5.85 -30.88
CA SER A 24 -32.20 4.89 -30.20
C SER A 24 -33.09 5.60 -29.18
N THR A 25 -34.33 5.18 -29.14
CA THR A 25 -35.46 5.68 -28.34
C THR A 25 -35.27 5.43 -26.86
N PRO A 26 -35.70 6.32 -25.95
CA PRO A 26 -35.51 6.13 -24.51
C PRO A 26 -36.50 5.08 -23.95
N ALA A 27 -35.97 4.20 -23.12
CA ALA A 27 -36.73 3.31 -22.25
C ALA A 27 -37.34 4.07 -21.05
N PRO A 28 -38.43 3.59 -20.44
CA PRO A 28 -39.13 4.30 -19.36
C PRO A 28 -38.28 4.41 -18.10
N ALA A 29 -38.37 5.55 -17.47
CA ALA A 29 -37.70 5.87 -16.20
C ALA A 29 -38.06 4.85 -15.12
N GLN A 30 -37.05 4.18 -14.56
CA GLN A 30 -37.16 3.48 -13.29
C GLN A 30 -37.22 4.54 -12.16
N GLU A 31 -38.17 4.39 -11.26
CA GLU A 31 -38.18 5.12 -9.99
C GLU A 31 -36.89 4.79 -9.23
N ILE A 32 -36.06 5.81 -9.05
CA ILE A 32 -34.87 5.72 -8.20
C ILE A 32 -35.36 5.67 -6.76
N ILE A 33 -35.16 4.53 -6.12
CA ILE A 33 -35.30 4.42 -4.66
C ILE A 33 -34.17 5.26 -4.06
N GLN A 34 -34.52 6.43 -3.54
CA GLN A 34 -33.59 7.27 -2.78
C GLN A 34 -33.12 6.49 -1.55
N THR A 35 -31.84 6.16 -1.51
CA THR A 35 -31.18 5.46 -0.41
C THR A 35 -30.82 6.44 0.71
N GLU A 36 -30.56 5.94 1.93
CA GLU A 36 -30.27 6.74 3.14
C GLU A 36 -29.08 7.73 3.01
N ALA A 37 -28.29 7.66 1.95
CA ALA A 37 -27.20 8.59 1.62
C ALA A 37 -27.64 10.07 1.53
N GLU A 38 -28.91 10.37 1.29
CA GLU A 38 -29.44 11.74 1.25
C GLU A 38 -29.59 12.43 2.62
N LYS A 39 -29.29 11.72 3.72
CA LYS A 39 -29.40 12.27 5.08
C LYS A 39 -28.09 12.66 5.74
N ALA A 40 -26.96 12.22 5.19
CA ALA A 40 -25.65 12.55 5.76
C ALA A 40 -25.32 14.02 5.48
N GLN A 41 -25.06 14.81 6.53
CA GLN A 41 -24.65 16.20 6.42
C GLN A 41 -23.43 16.45 7.31
N PRO A 42 -22.49 17.33 6.89
CA PRO A 42 -21.41 17.75 7.77
C PRO A 42 -21.96 18.46 9.01
N VAL A 43 -21.14 18.54 10.05
CA VAL A 43 -21.47 19.24 11.30
C VAL A 43 -21.74 20.71 11.01
N GLU A 44 -22.90 21.23 11.44
CA GLU A 44 -23.16 22.68 11.46
C GLU A 44 -22.29 23.36 12.53
N LEU A 45 -21.60 24.41 12.17
CA LEU A 45 -20.70 25.16 13.03
C LEU A 45 -21.39 26.38 13.63
N ASN A 46 -21.21 26.60 14.92
CA ASN A 46 -21.67 27.81 15.59
C ASN A 46 -20.57 28.89 15.53
N THR A 47 -20.57 29.69 14.49
CA THR A 47 -19.55 30.73 14.24
C THR A 47 -19.51 31.84 15.31
N ALA A 48 -20.46 31.87 16.24
CA ALA A 48 -20.46 32.80 17.37
C ALA A 48 -19.66 32.28 18.58
N GLU A 49 -19.29 31.02 18.62
CA GLU A 49 -18.51 30.39 19.70
C GLU A 49 -17.05 30.20 19.31
N ALA A 50 -16.13 30.32 20.26
CA ALA A 50 -14.69 30.23 20.02
C ALA A 50 -14.25 28.81 19.59
N ASP A 51 -15.00 27.79 19.97
CA ASP A 51 -14.82 26.38 19.61
C ASP A 51 -15.77 25.92 18.49
N LEU A 52 -16.43 26.86 17.82
CA LEU A 52 -17.42 26.63 16.77
C LEU A 52 -18.56 25.67 17.18
N GLY A 53 -18.80 25.48 18.49
CA GLY A 53 -19.80 24.55 19.02
C GLY A 53 -19.43 23.07 18.85
N VAL A 54 -18.19 22.75 18.43
CA VAL A 54 -17.72 21.38 18.25
C VAL A 54 -17.46 20.74 19.61
N GLN A 55 -18.22 19.69 19.91
CA GLN A 55 -18.09 18.95 21.17
C GLN A 55 -17.00 17.88 21.06
N SER A 56 -16.48 17.44 22.23
CA SER A 56 -15.57 16.28 22.25
C SER A 56 -16.27 15.04 21.69
N GLY A 57 -15.62 14.33 20.78
CA GLY A 57 -16.19 13.17 20.10
C GLY A 57 -15.39 12.70 18.89
N ASN A 58 -15.83 11.60 18.29
CA ASN A 58 -15.22 11.04 17.09
C ASN A 58 -15.79 11.69 15.83
N TYR A 59 -14.91 12.14 14.97
CA TYR A 59 -15.24 12.79 13.70
C TYR A 59 -14.30 12.34 12.58
N ALA A 60 -14.82 12.23 11.36
CA ALA A 60 -13.99 12.20 10.17
C ALA A 60 -13.73 13.64 9.69
N ILE A 61 -12.48 13.96 9.37
CA ILE A 61 -12.04 15.25 8.81
C ILE A 61 -11.94 15.08 7.30
N ARG A 62 -12.75 15.82 6.54
CA ARG A 62 -12.81 15.71 5.09
C ARG A 62 -12.43 17.03 4.43
N ASN A 63 -11.53 17.00 3.43
CA ASN A 63 -11.18 18.20 2.67
C ASN A 63 -12.23 18.52 1.58
N ARG A 64 -12.09 19.67 0.90
CA ARG A 64 -12.99 20.08 -0.19
C ARG A 64 -12.89 19.19 -1.44
N ARG A 65 -11.87 18.32 -1.55
CA ARG A 65 -11.75 17.33 -2.62
C ARG A 65 -12.54 16.06 -2.32
N GLY A 66 -13.11 15.93 -1.10
CA GLY A 66 -13.85 14.75 -0.67
C GLY A 66 -12.99 13.66 -0.04
N GLU A 67 -11.71 13.94 0.25
CA GLU A 67 -10.75 13.01 0.82
C GLU A 67 -10.69 13.17 2.34
N TYR A 68 -10.54 12.05 3.07
CA TYR A 68 -10.46 12.03 4.53
C TYR A 68 -9.00 12.07 5.00
N LEU A 69 -8.73 12.92 6.00
CA LEU A 69 -7.44 12.96 6.68
C LEU A 69 -7.28 11.69 7.53
N PHE A 70 -6.15 11.00 7.37
CA PHE A 70 -5.79 9.86 8.21
C PHE A 70 -4.32 9.92 8.64
N GLN A 71 -3.93 9.02 9.55
CA GLN A 71 -2.54 8.82 9.93
C GLN A 71 -2.17 7.32 9.95
N VAL A 72 -0.93 7.01 9.65
CA VAL A 72 -0.31 5.70 9.86
C VAL A 72 1.10 5.92 10.41
N GLU A 73 1.36 5.39 11.60
CA GLU A 73 2.68 5.52 12.29
C GLU A 73 3.23 6.94 12.35
N GLY A 74 2.36 7.91 12.57
CA GLY A 74 2.73 9.33 12.66
C GLY A 74 2.76 10.06 11.32
N VAL A 75 2.63 9.37 10.20
CA VAL A 75 2.56 9.96 8.86
C VAL A 75 1.11 10.29 8.51
N LEU A 76 0.85 11.54 8.14
CA LEU A 76 -0.46 11.98 7.70
C LEU A 76 -0.66 11.69 6.21
N GLY A 77 -1.89 11.39 5.81
CA GLY A 77 -2.27 11.13 4.42
C GLY A 77 -3.74 11.46 4.14
N PHE A 78 -4.15 11.25 2.89
CA PHE A 78 -5.55 11.31 2.46
C PHE A 78 -6.05 9.96 1.98
N SER A 79 -7.29 9.64 2.34
CA SER A 79 -7.98 8.39 1.98
C SER A 79 -9.38 8.70 1.47
N ASP A 80 -9.88 7.85 0.57
CA ASP A 80 -11.29 7.86 0.19
C ASP A 80 -12.16 7.18 1.26
N THR A 81 -11.54 6.40 2.17
CA THR A 81 -12.21 5.74 3.30
C THR A 81 -12.18 6.65 4.52
N PRO A 82 -13.30 6.82 5.22
CA PRO A 82 -13.36 7.61 6.45
C PRO A 82 -12.40 7.10 7.51
N TYR A 83 -11.61 8.00 8.07
CA TYR A 83 -10.76 7.77 9.24
C TYR A 83 -11.25 8.66 10.37
N LEU A 84 -11.37 8.12 11.58
CA LEU A 84 -11.91 8.85 12.71
C LEU A 84 -10.80 9.45 13.57
N TRP A 85 -10.96 10.74 13.83
CA TRP A 85 -10.18 11.52 14.79
C TRP A 85 -11.06 11.84 16.00
N TYR A 86 -10.50 11.74 17.18
CA TYR A 86 -11.17 12.23 18.38
C TYR A 86 -10.78 13.68 18.64
N PHE A 87 -11.76 14.55 18.57
CA PHE A 87 -11.61 15.95 18.98
C PHE A 87 -11.83 16.03 20.49
N ASP A 88 -10.80 16.44 21.22
CA ASP A 88 -10.89 16.70 22.65
C ASP A 88 -10.91 18.21 22.88
N ASN A 89 -12.12 18.74 23.11
CA ASN A 89 -12.34 20.18 23.36
C ASN A 89 -11.83 20.52 24.76
N GLN A 90 -10.85 21.40 24.86
CA GLN A 90 -10.19 21.80 26.12
C GLN A 90 -10.98 22.87 26.88
N GLY A 91 -12.06 23.43 26.31
CA GLY A 91 -12.94 24.41 26.92
C GLY A 91 -12.42 25.86 26.86
N ASP A 92 -11.26 26.09 26.27
CA ASP A 92 -10.67 27.40 26.06
C ASP A 92 -10.64 27.82 24.57
N GLY A 93 -11.29 27.04 23.71
CA GLY A 93 -11.31 27.20 22.25
C GLY A 93 -10.19 26.44 21.54
N SER A 94 -9.39 25.67 22.27
CA SER A 94 -8.41 24.76 21.69
C SER A 94 -8.89 23.31 21.70
N PHE A 95 -8.29 22.51 20.81
CA PHE A 95 -8.55 21.07 20.64
C PHE A 95 -7.26 20.29 20.60
N LEU A 96 -7.25 19.11 21.25
CA LEU A 96 -6.37 18.01 20.87
C LEU A 96 -7.10 17.18 19.80
N ILE A 97 -6.46 16.94 18.66
CA ILE A 97 -7.03 16.15 17.56
C ILE A 97 -6.26 14.83 17.53
N GLN A 98 -6.87 13.79 18.10
CA GLN A 98 -6.24 12.51 18.42
C GLN A 98 -6.74 11.41 17.48
N ASP A 99 -5.93 10.40 17.25
CA ASP A 99 -6.38 9.13 16.69
C ASP A 99 -7.55 8.56 17.51
N ALA A 100 -8.67 8.23 16.88
CA ALA A 100 -9.88 7.89 17.62
C ALA A 100 -9.83 6.48 18.23
N GLU A 101 -9.07 5.54 17.67
CA GLU A 101 -8.99 4.16 18.14
C GLU A 101 -8.08 4.04 19.37
N THR A 102 -6.87 4.57 19.28
CA THR A 102 -5.84 4.41 20.32
C THR A 102 -5.73 5.58 21.28
N ARG A 103 -6.08 6.79 20.84
CA ARG A 103 -5.85 8.05 21.56
C ARG A 103 -4.39 8.32 21.93
N SER A 104 -3.48 7.55 21.36
CA SER A 104 -2.06 7.57 21.71
C SER A 104 -1.25 8.57 20.89
N VAL A 105 -1.72 8.94 19.70
CA VAL A 105 -1.11 9.93 18.82
C VAL A 105 -2.10 11.03 18.45
N MET A 106 -1.61 12.22 18.17
CA MET A 106 -2.41 13.39 17.81
C MET A 106 -1.67 14.29 16.83
N LEU A 107 -2.39 15.18 16.16
CA LEU A 107 -1.77 16.17 15.30
C LEU A 107 -0.75 17.00 16.08
N ASP A 108 0.46 17.11 15.55
CA ASP A 108 1.62 17.68 16.23
C ASP A 108 2.43 18.55 15.25
N ILE A 109 2.84 19.73 15.72
CA ILE A 109 3.77 20.60 15.00
C ILE A 109 5.19 20.09 15.27
N TYR A 110 5.85 19.55 14.26
CA TYR A 110 7.15 18.89 14.38
C TYR A 110 8.19 19.74 15.14
N ASN A 111 8.74 19.16 16.21
CA ASN A 111 9.71 19.79 17.12
C ASN A 111 9.23 21.13 17.73
N ALA A 112 7.92 21.39 17.80
CA ALA A 112 7.35 22.64 18.29
C ALA A 112 7.93 23.91 17.60
N ASN A 113 8.24 23.82 16.31
CA ASN A 113 8.79 24.95 15.54
C ASN A 113 7.68 25.67 14.76
N TYR A 114 7.40 26.89 15.12
CA TYR A 114 6.30 27.72 14.57
C TYR A 114 6.80 28.60 13.43
N TYR A 115 6.84 28.07 12.21
CA TYR A 115 7.14 28.82 10.98
C TYR A 115 6.47 28.16 9.75
N PRO A 116 6.14 28.94 8.71
CA PRO A 116 5.58 28.38 7.46
C PRO A 116 6.53 27.37 6.82
N GLY A 117 6.01 26.24 6.40
CA GLY A 117 6.77 25.13 5.81
C GLY A 117 7.23 24.07 6.82
N ASN A 118 7.09 24.29 8.14
CA ASN A 118 7.38 23.25 9.11
C ASN A 118 6.36 22.10 9.00
N SER A 119 6.83 20.87 9.15
CA SER A 119 6.01 19.67 9.03
C SER A 119 4.97 19.58 10.17
N VAL A 120 3.78 19.06 9.82
CA VAL A 120 2.79 18.58 10.77
C VAL A 120 2.72 17.07 10.65
N THR A 121 2.75 16.38 11.77
CA THR A 121 2.75 14.92 11.87
C THR A 121 1.68 14.45 12.85
N ALA A 122 1.53 13.16 13.04
CA ALA A 122 0.82 12.62 14.19
C ALA A 122 1.86 12.03 15.16
N TYR A 123 1.89 12.51 16.40
CA TYR A 123 2.89 12.13 17.40
C TYR A 123 2.27 11.81 18.75
N ALA A 124 3.00 11.05 19.57
CA ALA A 124 2.57 10.72 20.93
C ALA A 124 2.30 11.97 21.77
N TYR A 125 1.35 11.88 22.70
CA TYR A 125 1.03 13.00 23.60
C TYR A 125 2.24 13.42 24.44
N THR A 126 2.65 14.67 24.29
CA THR A 126 3.78 15.25 25.02
C THR A 126 3.33 16.27 26.07
N GLY A 127 2.10 16.78 25.96
CA GLY A 127 1.61 17.92 26.72
C GLY A 127 2.17 19.26 26.24
N ASP A 128 2.86 19.30 25.10
CA ASP A 128 3.37 20.52 24.50
C ASP A 128 2.25 21.25 23.77
N PRO A 129 2.18 22.61 23.87
CA PRO A 129 1.21 23.42 23.11
C PRO A 129 1.27 23.23 21.57
N ALA A 130 2.33 22.64 21.03
CA ALA A 130 2.44 22.24 19.62
C ALA A 130 1.35 21.25 19.17
N GLN A 131 0.65 20.62 20.11
CA GLN A 131 -0.44 19.68 19.88
C GLN A 131 -1.82 20.31 20.04
N LEU A 132 -1.88 21.60 20.33
CA LEU A 132 -3.13 22.35 20.48
C LEU A 132 -3.50 23.08 19.19
N TRP A 133 -4.73 22.88 18.76
CA TRP A 133 -5.26 23.41 17.51
C TRP A 133 -6.50 24.26 17.75
N LYS A 134 -6.69 25.28 16.91
CA LYS A 134 -7.86 26.14 16.89
C LYS A 134 -8.63 25.91 15.59
N LEU A 135 -9.95 25.83 15.67
CA LEU A 135 -10.81 25.80 14.49
C LEU A 135 -11.22 27.24 14.12
N THR A 136 -11.08 27.60 12.85
CA THR A 136 -11.47 28.92 12.33
C THR A 136 -12.48 28.73 11.20
N ALA A 137 -13.74 29.14 11.41
CA ALA A 137 -14.80 28.98 10.44
C ALA A 137 -14.50 29.68 9.11
N LYS A 138 -14.84 29.04 8.01
CA LYS A 138 -14.90 29.62 6.65
C LYS A 138 -16.35 29.87 6.23
N ASP A 139 -17.25 28.99 6.60
CA ASP A 139 -18.70 29.10 6.44
C ASP A 139 -19.42 28.27 7.51
N ASP A 140 -20.72 28.05 7.40
CA ASP A 140 -21.54 27.37 8.41
C ASP A 140 -21.21 25.87 8.55
N THR A 141 -20.39 25.27 7.68
CA THR A 141 -20.06 23.83 7.69
C THR A 141 -18.57 23.57 7.48
N SER A 142 -17.80 24.58 7.09
CA SER A 142 -16.38 24.42 6.80
C SER A 142 -15.48 25.32 7.62
N PHE A 143 -14.28 24.83 7.92
CA PHE A 143 -13.32 25.49 8.81
C PHE A 143 -11.88 25.23 8.36
N CYS A 144 -10.96 26.01 8.93
CA CYS A 144 -9.52 25.74 8.89
C CYS A 144 -9.05 25.28 10.27
N ILE A 145 -7.94 24.56 10.30
CA ILE A 145 -7.25 24.13 11.51
C ILE A 145 -6.01 25.02 11.66
N ASP A 146 -6.01 25.93 12.60
CA ASP A 146 -4.91 26.86 12.85
C ASP A 146 -4.15 26.44 14.12
N SER A 147 -2.85 26.77 14.21
CA SER A 147 -2.09 26.58 15.45
C SER A 147 -2.72 27.40 16.57
N PHE A 148 -2.92 26.81 17.75
CA PHE A 148 -3.44 27.57 18.90
C PHE A 148 -2.42 28.56 19.46
N VAL A 149 -1.13 28.22 19.39
CA VAL A 149 -0.01 29.06 19.87
C VAL A 149 0.25 30.24 18.94
N ASP A 150 0.24 29.99 17.64
CA ASP A 150 0.41 31.02 16.62
C ASP A 150 -0.69 30.93 15.56
N PRO A 151 -1.83 31.61 15.76
CA PRO A 151 -2.96 31.56 14.83
C PRO A 151 -2.70 32.15 13.44
N SER A 152 -1.52 32.74 13.20
CA SER A 152 -1.09 33.11 11.84
C SER A 152 -0.62 31.90 11.01
N LEU A 153 -0.49 30.73 11.64
CA LEU A 153 -0.05 29.48 11.03
C LEU A 153 -1.19 28.48 10.96
N ARG A 154 -1.39 27.91 9.79
CA ARG A 154 -2.48 27.01 9.43
C ARG A 154 -1.97 25.64 9.04
N PHE A 155 -2.66 24.58 9.51
CA PHE A 155 -2.48 23.23 9.02
C PHE A 155 -2.99 23.12 7.60
N GLY A 156 -2.11 22.75 6.70
CA GLY A 156 -2.42 22.60 5.29
C GLY A 156 -1.53 21.60 4.59
N GLN A 157 -1.66 21.54 3.27
CA GLN A 157 -0.88 20.64 2.43
C GLN A 157 -0.12 21.43 1.35
N THR A 158 1.18 21.23 1.27
CA THR A 158 2.00 21.75 0.18
C THR A 158 2.73 20.60 -0.49
N SER A 159 2.53 20.43 -1.79
CA SER A 159 3.21 19.39 -2.62
C SER A 159 3.15 17.97 -2.04
N GLY A 160 2.03 17.59 -1.40
CA GLY A 160 1.84 16.27 -0.80
C GLY A 160 2.32 16.13 0.65
N TRP A 161 2.96 17.15 1.23
CA TRP A 161 3.33 17.20 2.64
C TRP A 161 2.32 18.00 3.47
N PHE A 162 2.09 17.53 4.69
CA PHE A 162 1.32 18.27 5.68
C PHE A 162 2.27 19.21 6.42
N VAL A 163 1.99 20.50 6.31
CA VAL A 163 2.85 21.55 6.82
C VAL A 163 2.02 22.68 7.45
N LEU A 164 2.70 23.56 8.19
CA LEU A 164 2.14 24.84 8.54
C LEU A 164 2.27 25.79 7.35
N GLY A 165 1.15 26.32 6.87
CA GLY A 165 1.09 27.44 5.92
C GLY A 165 0.80 28.75 6.62
N SER A 166 0.84 29.88 5.88
CA SER A 166 0.32 31.16 6.37
C SER A 166 -1.22 31.13 6.38
N ALA A 167 -1.84 31.57 7.46
CA ALA A 167 -3.30 31.66 7.55
C ALA A 167 -3.89 32.70 6.57
N ASP A 168 -3.06 33.63 6.07
CA ASP A 168 -3.47 34.63 5.08
C ASP A 168 -3.45 34.12 3.64
N ASP A 169 -2.70 33.01 3.37
CA ASP A 169 -2.52 32.40 2.04
C ASP A 169 -3.44 31.18 1.81
N ALA A 170 -4.61 31.15 2.43
CA ALA A 170 -5.51 30.01 2.46
C ALA A 170 -5.95 29.52 1.05
N ASP A 171 -5.42 28.38 0.63
CA ASP A 171 -5.93 27.60 -0.50
C ASP A 171 -7.19 26.81 -0.06
N ASP A 172 -8.05 26.47 -1.02
CA ASP A 172 -9.20 25.60 -0.81
C ASP A 172 -8.81 24.18 -0.30
N ALA A 173 -7.55 23.79 -0.49
CA ALA A 173 -7.00 22.52 0.04
C ALA A 173 -6.93 22.48 1.59
N ASP A 174 -6.86 23.66 2.26
CA ASP A 174 -6.70 23.78 3.71
C ASP A 174 -8.04 24.00 4.42
N VAL A 175 -9.14 23.76 3.72
CA VAL A 175 -10.51 23.91 4.22
C VAL A 175 -11.16 22.56 4.42
N TRP A 176 -11.68 22.35 5.63
CA TRP A 176 -12.14 21.05 6.11
C TRP A 176 -13.63 21.08 6.51
N THR A 177 -14.27 19.93 6.45
CA THR A 177 -15.59 19.66 7.03
C THR A 177 -15.48 18.55 8.05
N LEU A 178 -16.31 18.58 9.11
CA LEU A 178 -16.42 17.51 10.10
C LEU A 178 -17.64 16.65 9.81
N TRP A 179 -17.47 15.34 9.95
CA TRP A 179 -18.54 14.35 9.85
C TRP A 179 -18.55 13.51 11.12
N LYS A 180 -19.64 13.52 11.85
CA LYS A 180 -19.77 12.70 13.06
C LYS A 180 -19.69 11.22 12.74
N GLU A 181 -19.11 10.46 13.66
CA GLU A 181 -19.19 9.00 13.61
C GLU A 181 -20.66 8.55 13.48
N GLY A 182 -20.96 7.73 12.45
CA GLY A 182 -22.32 7.30 12.10
C GLY A 182 -23.07 8.18 11.09
N ASP A 183 -22.64 9.44 10.90
CA ASP A 183 -23.21 10.35 9.88
C ASP A 183 -22.28 10.52 8.67
N VAL A 184 -21.15 9.79 8.66
CA VAL A 184 -20.20 9.85 7.54
C VAL A 184 -20.87 9.28 6.30
N PRO A 185 -20.91 10.02 5.16
CA PRO A 185 -21.54 9.53 3.95
C PRO A 185 -20.88 8.23 3.50
N PRO A 186 -21.64 7.25 3.01
CA PRO A 186 -21.04 6.08 2.36
C PRO A 186 -20.15 6.58 1.21
N GLN A 187 -19.09 5.84 0.96
CA GLN A 187 -18.13 6.16 -0.09
C GLN A 187 -18.89 6.41 -1.40
N GLU A 188 -19.03 7.67 -1.79
CA GLU A 188 -19.48 7.98 -3.14
C GLU A 188 -18.37 7.52 -4.09
N THR A 189 -18.74 6.78 -5.13
CA THR A 189 -17.84 6.54 -6.25
C THR A 189 -17.57 7.91 -6.90
N ILE A 190 -16.56 8.61 -6.40
CA ILE A 190 -16.17 9.91 -6.94
C ILE A 190 -15.74 9.62 -8.37
N ALA A 191 -16.53 10.08 -9.31
CA ALA A 191 -16.13 10.03 -10.72
C ALA A 191 -14.77 10.70 -10.80
N ALA A 192 -13.74 9.94 -11.18
CA ALA A 192 -12.35 10.34 -11.13
C ALA A 192 -12.18 11.72 -11.76
N VAL A 193 -12.10 12.74 -10.93
CA VAL A 193 -11.66 14.06 -11.39
C VAL A 193 -10.18 13.86 -11.72
N GLN A 194 -9.91 13.73 -13.01
CA GLN A 194 -8.55 13.66 -13.51
C GLN A 194 -7.86 15.00 -13.20
N HIS A 195 -7.25 15.11 -12.03
CA HIS A 195 -6.24 16.10 -11.77
C HIS A 195 -4.96 15.69 -12.49
N THR A 196 -5.02 15.73 -13.82
CA THR A 196 -3.81 15.70 -14.61
C THR A 196 -3.28 17.14 -14.57
N PRO A 197 -2.16 17.42 -13.88
CA PRO A 197 -1.52 18.74 -13.97
C PRO A 197 -1.32 19.06 -15.43
N ALA A 198 -1.53 20.30 -15.82
CA ALA A 198 -1.29 20.70 -17.20
C ALA A 198 0.17 20.35 -17.55
N PRO A 199 0.46 19.78 -18.72
CA PRO A 199 1.82 19.45 -19.15
C PRO A 199 2.81 20.60 -18.94
N ASP A 200 2.35 21.83 -19.13
CA ASP A 200 3.14 23.04 -18.98
C ASP A 200 3.61 23.26 -17.53
N ASP A 201 2.85 22.85 -16.51
CA ASP A 201 3.23 23.00 -15.09
C ASP A 201 4.39 22.10 -14.69
N ILE A 202 4.52 20.98 -15.37
CA ILE A 202 5.49 19.94 -15.11
C ILE A 202 6.79 20.22 -15.84
N PHE A 203 6.70 20.41 -17.15
CA PHE A 203 7.86 20.71 -17.99
C PHE A 203 8.35 22.13 -17.80
N ALA A 204 7.53 23.05 -17.21
CA ALA A 204 7.96 24.39 -16.86
C ALA A 204 9.19 24.45 -15.94
N ARG A 205 9.44 23.37 -15.17
CA ARG A 205 10.57 23.26 -14.22
C ARG A 205 11.84 22.72 -14.84
N TRP A 206 11.79 22.22 -16.07
CA TRP A 206 12.91 21.66 -16.79
C TRP A 206 13.31 22.53 -17.98
N ASP A 207 14.59 22.59 -18.26
CA ASP A 207 15.07 23.18 -19.52
C ASP A 207 14.92 22.16 -20.65
N THR A 208 13.81 22.27 -21.38
CA THR A 208 13.50 21.37 -22.49
C THR A 208 14.40 21.58 -23.71
N SER A 209 15.23 22.61 -23.74
CA SER A 209 16.25 22.84 -24.78
C SER A 209 17.55 22.11 -24.48
N SER A 210 17.77 21.68 -23.25
CA SER A 210 18.97 20.94 -22.86
C SER A 210 19.01 19.57 -23.56
N THR A 211 20.20 19.24 -24.06
CA THR A 211 20.52 17.93 -24.62
C THR A 211 21.59 17.22 -23.80
N SER A 212 21.78 17.64 -22.53
CA SER A 212 22.72 17.03 -21.62
C SER A 212 22.40 15.56 -21.45
N LYS A 213 23.39 14.71 -21.38
CA LYS A 213 23.20 13.33 -20.93
C LYS A 213 23.00 13.32 -19.43
N SER A 214 22.14 12.43 -18.97
CA SER A 214 21.96 12.24 -17.54
C SER A 214 23.29 11.91 -16.84
N ASN A 215 23.39 12.29 -15.55
CA ASN A 215 24.61 12.11 -14.79
C ASN A 215 24.79 10.62 -14.42
N LYS A 216 25.81 9.98 -14.96
CA LYS A 216 26.12 8.57 -14.77
C LYS A 216 26.56 8.16 -13.35
N LYS A 217 26.61 9.08 -12.40
CA LYS A 217 27.08 8.79 -11.04
C LYS A 217 25.97 8.33 -10.09
N TYR A 218 24.71 8.53 -10.44
CA TYR A 218 23.57 8.31 -9.55
C TYR A 218 22.53 7.46 -10.23
N ALA A 219 21.93 6.54 -9.47
CA ALA A 219 20.74 5.83 -9.89
C ALA A 219 19.60 6.83 -10.07
N GLN A 220 18.97 6.82 -11.25
CA GLN A 220 17.81 7.66 -11.52
C GLN A 220 16.54 6.86 -11.29
N TYR A 221 15.63 7.34 -10.45
CA TYR A 221 14.39 6.65 -10.24
C TYR A 221 13.17 7.56 -10.09
N LEU A 222 12.04 7.01 -10.52
CA LEU A 222 10.71 7.55 -10.27
C LEU A 222 10.08 6.75 -9.14
N TYR A 223 9.59 7.44 -8.13
CA TYR A 223 8.91 6.81 -7.00
C TYR A 223 7.41 7.11 -7.02
N TYR A 224 6.59 6.11 -6.69
CA TYR A 224 5.13 6.16 -6.72
C TYR A 224 4.58 5.71 -5.37
N THR A 225 3.82 6.57 -4.67
CA THR A 225 3.23 6.24 -3.38
C THR A 225 1.72 6.19 -3.44
N SER A 226 1.15 5.19 -2.82
CA SER A 226 -0.24 5.17 -2.43
C SER A 226 -0.34 5.02 -0.92
N PHE A 227 -1.28 5.72 -0.32
CA PHE A 227 -1.58 5.55 1.09
C PHE A 227 -2.80 4.67 1.26
N VAL A 228 -2.72 3.72 2.18
CA VAL A 228 -3.83 2.88 2.61
C VAL A 228 -4.00 3.08 4.09
N ASN A 229 -5.23 3.22 4.53
CA ASN A 229 -5.56 3.19 5.94
C ASN A 229 -5.56 1.73 6.43
N GLY A 230 -4.80 1.43 7.48
CA GLY A 230 -4.69 0.09 8.03
C GLY A 230 -3.60 -0.79 7.41
N GLU A 231 -3.56 -2.02 7.88
CA GLU A 231 -2.63 -3.05 7.43
C GLU A 231 -3.21 -3.83 6.25
N ILE A 232 -2.40 -4.04 5.21
CA ILE A 232 -2.77 -4.77 4.01
C ILE A 232 -2.21 -6.18 4.06
N ASP A 233 -3.04 -7.21 3.92
CA ASP A 233 -2.61 -8.60 3.81
C ASP A 233 -2.49 -9.08 2.36
N ILE A 234 -3.14 -8.42 1.39
CA ILE A 234 -3.02 -8.70 -0.04
C ILE A 234 -2.82 -7.38 -0.79
N TYR A 235 -1.77 -7.31 -1.57
CA TYR A 235 -1.52 -6.24 -2.53
C TYR A 235 -1.48 -6.79 -3.94
N THR A 236 -2.08 -6.09 -4.91
CA THR A 236 -2.04 -6.48 -6.32
C THR A 236 -1.85 -5.27 -7.23
N ILE A 237 -1.15 -5.49 -8.34
CA ILE A 237 -0.84 -4.48 -9.35
C ILE A 237 -0.68 -5.11 -10.72
N ASP A 238 -1.23 -4.47 -11.74
CA ASP A 238 -0.95 -4.80 -13.14
C ASP A 238 0.16 -3.89 -13.70
N PHE A 239 1.12 -4.51 -14.34
CA PHE A 239 2.35 -3.91 -14.87
C PHE A 239 2.55 -4.26 -16.33
N CYS A 240 3.05 -3.28 -17.10
CA CYS A 240 3.55 -3.47 -18.46
C CYS A 240 4.70 -2.48 -18.70
N THR A 241 5.68 -2.86 -19.49
CA THR A 241 6.74 -1.94 -19.99
C THR A 241 6.84 -2.03 -21.50
N ASP A 242 7.23 -0.93 -22.15
CA ASP A 242 7.47 -0.92 -23.60
C ASP A 242 8.87 -1.41 -23.94
N ASP A 243 9.84 -1.18 -23.04
CA ASP A 243 11.26 -1.54 -23.19
C ASP A 243 11.80 -2.08 -21.86
N ALA A 244 12.74 -3.02 -21.93
CA ALA A 244 13.36 -3.64 -20.78
C ALA A 244 14.91 -3.63 -20.87
N PRO A 245 15.55 -2.43 -20.85
CA PRO A 245 17.01 -2.36 -20.86
C PRO A 245 17.60 -3.03 -19.61
N ILE A 246 18.79 -3.58 -19.74
CA ILE A 246 19.49 -4.21 -18.60
C ILE A 246 19.69 -3.22 -17.45
N TYR A 247 19.78 -3.76 -16.24
CA TYR A 247 19.95 -3.01 -14.99
C TYR A 247 18.75 -2.09 -14.64
N THR A 248 17.56 -2.47 -15.10
CA THR A 248 16.32 -1.82 -14.68
C THR A 248 15.71 -2.55 -13.49
N TYR A 249 15.22 -1.80 -12.51
CA TYR A 249 14.38 -2.30 -11.44
C TYR A 249 12.97 -1.73 -11.58
N TYR A 250 12.02 -2.62 -11.75
CA TYR A 250 10.59 -2.38 -11.67
C TYR A 250 10.12 -2.86 -10.29
N ALA A 251 10.34 -2.07 -9.25
CA ALA A 251 9.86 -2.37 -7.90
C ALA A 251 8.35 -2.13 -7.86
N LEU A 252 7.57 -3.19 -8.03
CA LEU A 252 6.12 -3.13 -8.13
C LEU A 252 5.44 -3.02 -6.76
N CYS A 253 6.15 -3.38 -5.69
CA CYS A 253 5.75 -3.18 -4.31
C CYS A 253 6.99 -2.88 -3.46
N ASP A 254 7.13 -1.65 -3.01
CA ASP A 254 8.03 -1.22 -1.95
C ASP A 254 7.17 -0.99 -0.72
N PHE A 255 7.40 -1.72 0.36
CA PHE A 255 6.48 -1.79 1.49
C PHE A 255 7.17 -1.90 2.84
N TRP A 256 6.43 -1.51 3.86
CA TRP A 256 6.83 -1.65 5.25
C TRP A 256 5.92 -2.67 5.93
N MET A 257 6.53 -3.63 6.61
CA MET A 257 5.80 -4.58 7.44
C MET A 257 5.46 -3.96 8.80
N SER A 258 4.26 -4.25 9.30
CA SER A 258 3.91 -3.96 10.68
C SER A 258 4.85 -4.68 11.65
N LEU A 259 5.33 -3.95 12.64
CA LEU A 259 6.14 -4.50 13.72
C LEU A 259 5.33 -4.67 15.03
N ASP A 260 4.01 -4.53 14.98
CA ASP A 260 3.17 -4.56 16.18
C ASP A 260 3.15 -5.96 16.81
N GLY A 261 3.11 -7.00 15.98
CA GLY A 261 3.25 -8.37 16.45
C GLY A 261 4.61 -8.65 17.12
N LEU A 262 5.70 -8.03 16.64
CA LEU A 262 7.00 -8.10 17.28
C LEU A 262 6.99 -7.33 18.61
N ARG A 263 6.46 -6.11 18.63
CA ARG A 263 6.33 -5.30 19.85
C ARG A 263 5.48 -5.96 20.93
N GLY A 264 4.54 -6.81 20.53
CA GLY A 264 3.70 -7.60 21.43
C GLY A 264 4.38 -8.84 22.04
N GLN A 265 5.61 -9.19 21.62
CA GLN A 265 6.31 -10.35 22.18
C GLN A 265 6.76 -10.09 23.62
N PRO A 266 6.72 -11.14 24.52
CA PRO A 266 7.06 -10.98 25.93
C PRO A 266 8.50 -10.57 26.19
N ASP A 267 9.42 -10.88 25.29
CA ASP A 267 10.85 -10.59 25.36
C ASP A 267 11.25 -9.29 24.65
N PHE A 268 10.32 -8.63 23.99
CA PHE A 268 10.58 -7.35 23.34
C PHE A 268 10.63 -6.20 24.34
N ALA A 269 11.68 -5.40 24.32
CA ALA A 269 11.79 -4.18 25.12
C ALA A 269 11.73 -2.92 24.26
N GLU A 270 12.60 -2.80 23.25
CA GLU A 270 12.63 -1.63 22.38
C GLU A 270 13.30 -1.92 21.02
N LEU A 271 12.99 -1.13 20.01
CA LEU A 271 13.78 -1.06 18.78
C LEU A 271 15.01 -0.19 19.02
N PRO A 272 16.19 -0.54 18.47
CA PRO A 272 17.33 0.37 18.44
C PRO A 272 16.96 1.70 17.80
N ASN A 273 17.73 2.74 18.08
CA ASN A 273 17.48 4.06 17.53
C ASN A 273 17.50 4.04 15.98
N THR A 274 16.91 5.06 15.37
CA THR A 274 16.72 5.16 13.91
C THR A 274 18.02 5.11 13.11
N GLU A 275 19.17 5.50 13.66
CA GLU A 275 20.47 5.40 12.97
C GLU A 275 20.91 3.95 12.76
N MET A 276 20.48 3.04 13.64
CA MET A 276 20.85 1.62 13.60
C MET A 276 19.79 0.74 12.95
N ASN A 277 18.58 1.20 12.83
CA ASN A 277 17.41 0.39 12.38
C ASN A 277 16.46 1.17 11.45
N THR A 278 17.00 2.06 10.63
CA THR A 278 16.21 2.95 9.73
C THR A 278 15.32 2.20 8.75
N MET A 279 15.66 0.94 8.45
CA MET A 279 14.93 0.11 7.49
C MET A 279 14.20 -1.07 8.13
N ALA A 280 14.04 -1.06 9.48
CA ALA A 280 13.34 -2.16 10.16
C ALA A 280 11.91 -2.34 9.63
N GLY A 281 11.60 -3.56 9.19
CA GLY A 281 10.33 -3.88 8.54
C GLY A 281 10.25 -3.50 7.06
N GLY A 282 11.24 -2.81 6.50
CA GLY A 282 11.30 -2.50 5.08
C GLY A 282 11.46 -3.74 4.21
N ALA A 283 10.76 -3.76 3.08
CA ALA A 283 10.83 -4.84 2.09
C ALA A 283 10.45 -4.31 0.71
N TYR A 284 10.91 -4.96 -0.34
CA TYR A 284 10.44 -4.69 -1.70
C TYR A 284 10.42 -5.94 -2.57
N ALA A 285 9.49 -5.94 -3.54
CA ALA A 285 9.31 -7.00 -4.51
C ALA A 285 9.04 -6.41 -5.91
N GLY A 286 9.53 -7.09 -6.93
CA GLY A 286 9.31 -6.65 -8.29
C GLY A 286 10.05 -7.49 -9.32
N LEU A 287 10.24 -6.86 -10.49
CA LEU A 287 10.93 -7.44 -11.63
C LEU A 287 12.21 -6.66 -11.90
N GLN A 288 13.23 -7.35 -12.42
CA GLN A 288 14.51 -6.73 -12.80
C GLN A 288 14.97 -7.25 -14.16
N THR A 289 15.89 -6.51 -14.74
CA THR A 289 16.64 -6.95 -15.93
C THR A 289 18.13 -7.00 -15.62
N HIS A 290 18.77 -8.10 -16.00
CA HIS A 290 20.18 -8.35 -15.79
C HIS A 290 20.85 -8.83 -17.08
N GLU A 291 22.18 -8.94 -17.09
CA GLU A 291 22.92 -9.58 -18.18
C GLU A 291 22.50 -11.04 -18.39
N SER A 292 22.02 -11.70 -17.32
CA SER A 292 21.49 -13.09 -17.37
C SER A 292 20.06 -13.19 -17.90
N GLY A 293 19.40 -12.07 -18.19
CA GLY A 293 18.02 -12.01 -18.66
C GLY A 293 17.05 -11.39 -17.66
N PRO A 294 15.73 -11.46 -17.97
CA PRO A 294 14.66 -11.02 -17.09
C PRO A 294 14.63 -11.80 -15.78
N ALA A 295 14.21 -11.15 -14.71
CA ALA A 295 14.26 -11.74 -13.38
C ALA A 295 13.15 -11.19 -12.48
N ALA A 296 12.91 -11.88 -11.36
CA ALA A 296 12.15 -11.38 -10.22
C ALA A 296 13.03 -11.32 -8.98
N ILE A 297 12.67 -10.42 -8.06
CA ILE A 297 13.37 -10.23 -6.80
C ILE A 297 12.37 -9.95 -5.68
N MET A 298 12.70 -10.42 -4.47
CA MET A 298 12.06 -10.05 -3.22
C MET A 298 13.12 -9.88 -2.14
N SER A 299 13.05 -8.77 -1.39
CA SER A 299 14.05 -8.36 -0.42
C SER A 299 13.41 -7.96 0.89
N PHE A 300 14.10 -8.25 2.01
CA PHE A 300 13.72 -7.84 3.36
C PHE A 300 14.93 -7.29 4.09
N TRP A 301 14.78 -6.14 4.76
CA TRP A 301 15.76 -5.64 5.71
C TRP A 301 15.69 -6.37 7.03
N HIS A 302 16.84 -6.58 7.65
CA HIS A 302 16.92 -7.18 8.98
C HIS A 302 16.33 -6.24 10.04
N ILE A 303 15.76 -6.83 11.07
CA ILE A 303 15.25 -6.12 12.25
C ILE A 303 16.17 -6.43 13.43
N GLU A 304 16.69 -5.38 14.05
CA GLU A 304 17.37 -5.50 15.33
C GLU A 304 16.50 -4.93 16.44
N TYR A 305 16.42 -5.60 17.57
CA TYR A 305 15.69 -5.11 18.74
C TYR A 305 16.47 -5.41 20.03
N ILE A 306 16.08 -4.76 21.13
CA ILE A 306 16.61 -5.01 22.47
C ILE A 306 15.57 -5.85 23.22
N ASP A 307 15.98 -6.95 23.80
CA ASP A 307 15.11 -7.79 24.61
C ASP A 307 15.01 -7.28 26.06
N THR A 308 14.15 -7.92 26.87
CA THR A 308 13.91 -7.54 28.26
C THR A 308 15.13 -7.75 29.17
N ASP A 309 16.11 -8.53 28.74
CA ASP A 309 17.40 -8.70 29.41
C ASP A 309 18.45 -7.66 28.96
N GLY A 310 18.08 -6.74 28.09
CA GLY A 310 18.95 -5.70 27.52
C GLY A 310 19.91 -6.24 26.46
N GLN A 311 19.67 -7.43 25.92
CA GLN A 311 20.49 -8.01 24.86
C GLN A 311 19.97 -7.63 23.50
N ARG A 312 20.89 -7.43 22.54
CA ARG A 312 20.58 -7.15 21.16
C ARG A 312 20.23 -8.44 20.42
N GLN A 313 19.04 -8.47 19.85
CA GLN A 313 18.53 -9.57 19.05
C GLN A 313 18.46 -9.16 17.56
N LEU A 314 18.54 -10.15 16.67
CA LEU A 314 18.49 -9.96 15.21
C LEU A 314 17.45 -10.90 14.62
N ILE A 315 16.51 -10.35 13.86
CA ILE A 315 15.59 -11.10 13.02
C ILE A 315 16.01 -10.94 11.57
N GLU A 316 16.30 -12.08 10.93
CA GLU A 316 16.55 -12.18 9.49
C GLU A 316 15.38 -12.93 8.84
N ALA A 317 14.65 -12.32 7.90
CA ALA A 317 13.63 -13.02 7.16
C ALA A 317 14.22 -14.23 6.41
N GLN A 318 13.55 -15.38 6.51
CA GLN A 318 14.03 -16.64 5.95
C GLN A 318 13.22 -17.03 4.73
N ARG A 319 13.88 -17.21 3.59
CA ARG A 319 13.22 -17.75 2.40
C ARG A 319 12.90 -19.22 2.59
N LEU A 320 11.64 -19.56 2.43
CA LEU A 320 11.14 -20.94 2.50
C LEU A 320 10.91 -21.55 1.11
N TYR A 321 10.54 -20.73 0.11
CA TYR A 321 10.35 -21.17 -1.28
C TYR A 321 11.14 -20.30 -2.26
N PRO A 322 11.71 -20.90 -3.31
CA PRO A 322 11.88 -22.34 -3.51
C PRO A 322 12.80 -22.96 -2.44
N ALA A 323 12.54 -24.21 -2.09
CA ALA A 323 13.36 -24.93 -1.11
C ALA A 323 14.79 -25.11 -1.62
N GLY A 324 15.77 -24.95 -0.75
CA GLY A 324 17.18 -25.03 -1.13
C GLY A 324 17.70 -23.78 -1.87
N GLY A 325 18.93 -23.83 -2.38
CA GLY A 325 19.57 -22.70 -3.03
C GLY A 325 20.04 -21.61 -2.05
N LYS A 326 20.72 -20.58 -2.61
CA LYS A 326 21.34 -19.52 -1.81
C LYS A 326 20.39 -18.30 -1.72
N THR A 327 20.14 -17.84 -0.50
CA THR A 327 19.62 -16.50 -0.26
C THR A 327 20.79 -15.52 -0.24
N ASN A 328 20.69 -14.42 -0.97
CA ASN A 328 21.73 -13.40 -0.96
C ASN A 328 21.57 -12.50 0.26
N LYS A 329 22.69 -11.97 0.75
CA LYS A 329 22.70 -10.91 1.77
C LYS A 329 23.26 -9.64 1.15
N PHE A 330 22.63 -8.51 1.46
CA PHE A 330 23.08 -7.18 1.02
C PHE A 330 23.39 -6.30 2.24
N GLY A 331 24.13 -5.20 2.05
CA GLY A 331 24.64 -4.42 3.16
C GLY A 331 24.97 -2.95 2.89
N ASN A 332 24.66 -2.42 1.73
CA ASN A 332 25.02 -1.03 1.38
C ASN A 332 24.00 0.01 1.87
N GLU A 333 22.75 -0.40 2.09
CA GLU A 333 21.62 0.44 2.50
C GLU A 333 20.99 -0.05 3.81
N GLY A 334 21.79 -0.55 4.72
CA GLY A 334 21.41 -1.42 5.80
C GLY A 334 21.64 -2.88 5.44
N THR A 335 21.47 -3.81 6.39
CA THR A 335 21.63 -5.24 6.14
C THR A 335 20.30 -5.90 5.85
N GLY A 336 20.27 -6.83 4.91
CA GLY A 336 19.07 -7.55 4.54
C GLY A 336 19.34 -8.84 3.79
N THR A 337 18.26 -9.55 3.49
CA THR A 337 18.26 -10.77 2.68
C THR A 337 17.39 -10.58 1.44
N ASN A 338 17.80 -11.14 0.31
CA ASN A 338 16.95 -11.21 -0.87
C ASN A 338 17.03 -12.57 -1.56
N TYR A 339 15.99 -12.83 -2.33
CA TYR A 339 16.00 -13.88 -3.32
C TYR A 339 15.80 -13.26 -4.69
N PHE A 340 16.69 -13.63 -5.59
CA PHE A 340 16.70 -13.23 -6.99
C PHE A 340 16.67 -14.51 -7.85
N THR A 341 15.81 -14.51 -8.87
CA THR A 341 15.71 -15.64 -9.81
C THR A 341 15.38 -15.13 -11.22
N ASN A 342 16.00 -15.74 -12.23
CA ASN A 342 15.57 -15.51 -13.60
C ASN A 342 14.19 -16.14 -13.81
N ILE A 343 13.30 -15.39 -14.44
CA ILE A 343 11.99 -15.81 -14.90
C ILE A 343 11.74 -15.19 -16.27
N ASP A 344 11.03 -15.90 -17.11
CA ASP A 344 10.70 -15.41 -18.45
C ASP A 344 9.53 -14.41 -18.34
N TRP A 345 9.81 -13.14 -18.62
CA TRP A 345 8.82 -12.10 -18.84
C TRP A 345 9.31 -11.19 -19.96
N GLU A 346 8.40 -10.58 -20.70
CA GLU A 346 8.71 -9.86 -21.94
C GLU A 346 8.10 -8.45 -21.91
N PRO A 347 8.75 -7.46 -22.55
CA PRO A 347 8.15 -6.14 -22.80
C PRO A 347 6.86 -6.25 -23.63
N SER A 348 5.99 -5.26 -23.48
CA SER A 348 4.69 -5.15 -24.16
C SER A 348 3.63 -6.18 -23.75
N HIS A 349 3.93 -7.03 -22.79
CA HIS A 349 2.97 -7.94 -22.13
C HIS A 349 2.51 -7.36 -20.78
N TRP A 350 1.26 -7.64 -20.42
CA TRP A 350 0.71 -7.28 -19.13
C TRP A 350 0.87 -8.42 -18.13
N TYR A 351 1.42 -8.09 -16.98
CA TYR A 351 1.60 -9.01 -15.86
C TYR A 351 0.85 -8.48 -14.64
N ARG A 352 0.29 -9.40 -13.83
CA ARG A 352 -0.24 -9.09 -12.50
C ARG A 352 0.68 -9.65 -11.44
N MET A 353 1.17 -8.80 -10.56
CA MET A 353 1.88 -9.22 -9.35
C MET A 353 0.93 -9.21 -8.16
N VAL A 354 1.03 -10.24 -7.32
CA VAL A 354 0.36 -10.32 -6.02
C VAL A 354 1.41 -10.53 -4.93
N ILE A 355 1.34 -9.71 -3.90
CA ILE A 355 2.05 -9.91 -2.62
C ILE A 355 0.99 -10.25 -1.58
N ARG A 356 1.18 -11.35 -0.86
CA ARG A 356 0.27 -11.77 0.19
C ARG A 356 1.00 -12.08 1.48
N CYS A 357 0.42 -11.63 2.61
CA CYS A 357 0.80 -12.01 3.95
C CYS A 357 -0.19 -13.04 4.51
N TRP A 358 0.30 -14.07 5.18
CA TRP A 358 -0.54 -15.05 5.90
C TRP A 358 0.24 -15.64 7.08
N ASP A 359 -0.47 -16.16 8.05
CA ASP A 359 0.17 -16.71 9.25
C ASP A 359 0.46 -18.21 9.09
N ASP A 360 1.63 -18.63 9.50
CA ASP A 360 2.03 -20.04 9.61
C ASP A 360 1.62 -20.57 10.99
N ALA A 361 0.66 -21.47 11.02
CA ALA A 361 0.14 -22.05 12.26
C ALA A 361 1.17 -22.92 13.00
N ASP A 362 2.21 -23.43 12.31
CA ASP A 362 3.23 -24.30 12.90
C ASP A 362 4.31 -23.47 13.64
N THR A 363 4.71 -22.35 13.06
CA THR A 363 5.75 -21.46 13.63
C THR A 363 5.15 -20.30 14.43
N GLY A 364 3.90 -19.94 14.16
CA GLY A 364 3.24 -18.75 14.71
C GLY A 364 3.79 -17.45 14.15
N THR A 365 4.47 -17.48 13.00
CA THR A 365 5.04 -16.31 12.35
C THR A 365 4.26 -15.95 11.07
N THR A 366 4.44 -14.72 10.58
CA THR A 366 3.82 -14.29 9.31
C THR A 366 4.72 -14.63 8.13
N LEU A 367 4.13 -15.24 7.11
CA LEU A 367 4.74 -15.50 5.82
C LEU A 367 4.35 -14.41 4.81
N VAL A 368 5.26 -14.08 3.89
CA VAL A 368 5.03 -13.11 2.81
C VAL A 368 5.46 -13.72 1.48
N GLY A 369 4.55 -13.81 0.54
CA GLY A 369 4.77 -14.44 -0.77
C GLY A 369 4.55 -13.52 -1.94
N GLN A 370 5.24 -13.82 -3.04
CA GLN A 370 5.19 -13.12 -4.32
C GLN A 370 4.75 -14.07 -5.43
N TRP A 371 3.68 -13.71 -6.14
CA TRP A 371 3.20 -14.39 -7.34
C TRP A 371 3.19 -13.44 -8.52
N LEU A 372 3.40 -13.99 -9.71
CA LEU A 372 3.29 -13.29 -10.98
C LEU A 372 2.34 -14.06 -11.91
N CYS A 373 1.41 -13.36 -12.53
CA CYS A 373 0.53 -13.89 -13.58
C CYS A 373 0.85 -13.19 -14.90
N ASP A 374 1.06 -13.96 -15.95
CA ASP A 374 0.95 -13.47 -17.32
C ASP A 374 -0.54 -13.32 -17.65
N LEU A 375 -0.99 -12.08 -17.92
CA LEU A 375 -2.42 -11.80 -18.15
C LEU A 375 -2.90 -12.21 -19.55
N GLU A 376 -2.00 -12.56 -20.47
CA GLU A 376 -2.36 -13.05 -21.80
C GLU A 376 -2.62 -14.55 -21.77
N SER A 377 -1.77 -15.32 -21.09
CA SER A 377 -1.93 -16.78 -20.92
C SER A 377 -2.81 -17.16 -19.73
N GLY A 378 -2.88 -16.30 -18.71
CA GLY A 378 -3.50 -16.60 -17.41
C GLY A 378 -2.65 -17.49 -16.52
N GLU A 379 -1.39 -17.76 -16.87
CA GLU A 379 -0.49 -18.65 -16.13
C GLU A 379 0.10 -17.92 -14.92
N TRP A 380 0.05 -18.57 -13.75
CA TRP A 380 0.59 -18.09 -12.50
C TRP A 380 1.91 -18.76 -12.15
N THR A 381 2.87 -17.97 -11.70
CA THR A 381 4.14 -18.43 -11.14
C THR A 381 4.29 -17.97 -9.70
N LEU A 382 4.46 -18.91 -8.76
CA LEU A 382 4.94 -18.61 -7.41
C LEU A 382 6.44 -18.32 -7.49
N ILE A 383 6.83 -17.09 -7.21
CA ILE A 383 8.24 -16.66 -7.28
C ILE A 383 9.01 -17.06 -6.03
N SER A 384 8.51 -16.62 -4.89
CA SER A 384 9.12 -16.90 -3.58
C SER A 384 8.16 -16.60 -2.45
N TYR A 385 8.44 -17.16 -1.26
CA TYR A 385 7.91 -16.64 0.00
C TYR A 385 8.94 -16.76 1.12
N PHE A 386 8.80 -15.83 2.06
CA PHE A 386 9.66 -15.67 3.22
C PHE A 386 8.86 -15.80 4.51
N ASP A 387 9.49 -16.36 5.53
CA ASP A 387 9.08 -16.22 6.92
C ASP A 387 9.70 -14.94 7.47
N THR A 388 8.89 -14.05 8.00
CA THR A 388 9.36 -12.78 8.60
C THR A 388 10.10 -12.97 9.92
N GLY A 389 9.87 -14.10 10.62
CA GLY A 389 10.43 -14.43 11.91
C GLY A 389 9.66 -13.84 13.10
N TYR A 390 8.51 -13.21 12.89
CA TYR A 390 7.63 -12.68 13.94
C TYR A 390 6.16 -12.74 13.53
N PRO A 391 5.22 -12.75 14.50
CA PRO A 391 3.80 -12.96 14.24
C PRO A 391 3.07 -11.67 13.86
N ASP A 392 1.82 -11.86 13.43
CA ASP A 392 0.78 -10.84 13.27
C ASP A 392 1.25 -9.59 12.52
N SER A 393 1.90 -9.82 11.39
CA SER A 393 2.41 -8.75 10.53
C SER A 393 1.64 -8.64 9.22
N ALA A 394 1.66 -7.46 8.62
CA ALA A 394 1.14 -7.17 7.29
C ALA A 394 1.77 -5.89 6.74
N MET A 395 1.51 -5.54 5.50
CA MET A 395 2.05 -4.33 4.87
C MET A 395 1.31 -3.09 5.39
N LYS A 396 2.03 -2.09 5.89
CA LYS A 396 1.45 -0.81 6.36
C LYS A 396 1.52 0.32 5.35
N ALA A 397 2.50 0.30 4.48
CA ALA A 397 2.67 1.30 3.43
C ALA A 397 3.12 0.60 2.16
N VAL A 398 2.69 1.10 1.01
CA VAL A 398 3.04 0.53 -0.29
C VAL A 398 3.46 1.63 -1.25
N GLY A 399 4.66 1.48 -1.78
CA GLY A 399 5.26 2.30 -2.81
C GLY A 399 5.64 1.47 -4.03
N ARG A 400 6.18 2.12 -5.03
CA ARG A 400 6.73 1.50 -6.25
C ARG A 400 7.78 2.41 -6.80
N PHE A 401 8.80 1.85 -7.42
CA PHE A 401 9.79 2.68 -8.11
C PHE A 401 10.30 2.03 -9.39
N LEU A 402 10.58 2.89 -10.36
CA LEU A 402 11.27 2.57 -11.60
C LEU A 402 12.69 3.13 -11.52
N GLU A 403 13.69 2.27 -11.52
CA GLU A 403 15.07 2.65 -11.24
C GLU A 403 16.05 2.13 -12.28
N ASP A 404 17.07 2.93 -12.60
CA ASP A 404 18.35 2.50 -13.13
C ASP A 404 19.33 2.21 -11.99
N TRP A 405 19.47 0.93 -11.60
CA TRP A 405 20.34 0.57 -10.49
C TRP A 405 21.84 0.44 -10.86
N ALA A 406 22.18 0.59 -12.16
CA ALA A 406 23.56 0.58 -12.63
C ALA A 406 23.87 1.86 -13.41
N PRO A 407 24.59 2.81 -12.82
CA PRO A 407 24.79 4.18 -13.35
C PRO A 407 25.35 4.28 -14.77
N ASP A 408 25.97 3.23 -15.30
CA ASP A 408 26.58 3.23 -16.65
C ASP A 408 25.56 3.04 -17.79
N THR A 409 24.26 2.83 -17.48
CA THR A 409 23.19 2.61 -18.45
C THR A 409 22.15 3.73 -18.51
N ASN A 410 22.44 4.89 -17.93
CA ASN A 410 21.52 6.05 -17.87
C ASN A 410 21.17 6.64 -19.24
N ASP A 411 21.85 6.25 -20.32
CA ASP A 411 21.52 6.64 -21.70
C ASP A 411 20.42 5.77 -22.32
N GLN A 412 19.95 4.74 -21.62
CA GLN A 412 18.87 3.86 -22.05
C GLN A 412 17.57 4.25 -21.32
N VAL A 413 16.51 4.52 -22.09
CA VAL A 413 15.20 4.86 -21.55
C VAL A 413 14.58 3.65 -20.87
N ARG A 414 14.01 3.85 -19.68
CA ARG A 414 13.20 2.90 -18.94
C ARG A 414 11.79 3.41 -18.83
N SER A 415 10.81 2.54 -19.04
CA SER A 415 9.41 2.93 -18.97
C SER A 415 8.58 1.89 -18.23
N TRP A 416 7.39 2.30 -17.75
CA TRP A 416 6.36 1.39 -17.28
C TRP A 416 4.96 1.97 -17.39
N LYS A 417 3.97 1.10 -17.28
CA LYS A 417 2.55 1.40 -17.15
C LYS A 417 1.99 0.56 -16.01
N LEU A 418 1.24 1.19 -15.12
CA LEU A 418 0.66 0.57 -13.94
C LEU A 418 -0.85 0.84 -13.87
N LYS A 419 -1.63 -0.17 -13.51
CA LYS A 419 -3.09 -0.04 -13.29
C LYS A 419 -3.58 -1.16 -12.37
N ASN A 420 -4.88 -1.18 -12.08
CA ASN A 420 -5.53 -2.21 -11.27
C ASN A 420 -4.76 -2.46 -9.96
N ILE A 421 -4.51 -1.36 -9.23
CA ILE A 421 -3.70 -1.37 -8.02
C ILE A 421 -4.63 -1.39 -6.82
N TYR A 422 -4.55 -2.45 -6.01
CA TYR A 422 -5.42 -2.63 -4.85
C TYR A 422 -4.66 -3.17 -3.65
N GLY A 423 -5.16 -2.82 -2.46
CA GLY A 423 -4.77 -3.43 -1.20
C GLY A 423 -6.00 -3.99 -0.48
N ARG A 424 -5.92 -5.21 0.07
CA ARG A 424 -6.95 -5.74 0.96
C ARG A 424 -6.55 -5.51 2.40
N GLU A 425 -7.40 -4.86 3.17
CA GLU A 425 -7.17 -4.62 4.59
C GLU A 425 -7.26 -5.94 5.39
N LYS A 426 -6.23 -6.24 6.19
CA LYS A 426 -6.13 -7.47 7.00
C LYS A 426 -7.30 -7.62 7.98
N LYS A 427 -7.67 -6.53 8.68
CA LYS A 427 -8.66 -6.53 9.76
C LYS A 427 -10.10 -6.72 9.28
N THR A 428 -10.46 -6.09 8.16
CA THR A 428 -11.84 -6.05 7.65
C THR A 428 -12.06 -6.91 6.43
N ALA A 429 -11.00 -7.37 5.77
CA ALA A 429 -10.99 -8.02 4.47
C ALA A 429 -11.58 -7.16 3.33
N LEU A 430 -11.74 -5.86 3.54
CA LEU A 430 -12.21 -4.92 2.52
C LEU A 430 -11.07 -4.57 1.54
N TRP A 431 -11.44 -4.43 0.28
CA TRP A 431 -10.53 -3.94 -0.75
C TRP A 431 -10.50 -2.42 -0.79
N HIS A 432 -9.32 -1.87 -1.01
CA HIS A 432 -9.08 -0.45 -1.24
C HIS A 432 -8.48 -0.26 -2.62
N SER A 433 -9.10 0.59 -3.41
CA SER A 433 -8.56 1.05 -4.68
C SER A 433 -7.40 2.01 -4.43
N LEU A 434 -6.21 1.72 -4.96
CA LEU A 434 -5.03 2.57 -4.89
C LEU A 434 -4.91 3.40 -6.18
N ASP A 435 -6.01 4.00 -6.59
CA ASP A 435 -6.17 4.78 -7.81
C ASP A 435 -5.59 6.19 -7.71
N ASN A 436 -5.22 6.62 -6.51
CA ASN A 436 -4.60 7.91 -6.22
C ASN A 436 -3.13 7.71 -5.83
N VAL A 437 -2.23 8.28 -6.60
CA VAL A 437 -0.79 8.07 -6.47
C VAL A 437 -0.07 9.41 -6.48
N THR A 438 0.76 9.62 -5.48
CA THR A 438 1.77 10.68 -5.50
C THR A 438 3.01 10.15 -6.22
N ILE A 439 3.53 10.87 -7.20
CA ILE A 439 4.73 10.47 -7.95
C ILE A 439 5.82 11.57 -7.90
N GLN A 440 7.19 11.27 -7.81
CA GLN A 440 8.35 12.20 -7.79
C GLN A 440 9.53 11.63 -8.59
N ALA A 441 10.13 12.50 -9.35
CA ALA A 441 11.46 12.26 -9.85
C ALA A 441 12.47 12.41 -8.70
N VAL A 442 13.32 11.42 -8.53
CA VAL A 442 14.38 11.47 -7.54
C VAL A 442 15.74 11.39 -8.25
N ASP A 443 16.55 12.41 -8.02
CA ASP A 443 17.90 12.49 -8.56
C ASP A 443 18.87 12.89 -7.45
N PHE A 444 19.54 11.91 -6.88
CA PHE A 444 20.49 12.12 -5.78
C PHE A 444 21.71 12.95 -6.22
N GLY A 445 21.58 14.26 -6.06
CA GLY A 445 22.67 15.21 -6.26
C GLY A 445 23.03 15.51 -7.71
N ALA A 446 22.19 15.13 -8.68
CA ALA A 446 22.28 15.57 -10.05
C ALA A 446 21.20 16.62 -10.33
N GLN A 447 21.56 17.65 -11.12
CA GLN A 447 20.62 18.66 -11.62
C GLN A 447 20.10 18.31 -13.01
N THR A 448 20.43 17.12 -13.51
CA THR A 448 20.02 16.61 -14.82
C THR A 448 19.35 15.27 -14.68
N GLY A 449 18.14 15.14 -15.18
CA GLY A 449 17.40 13.90 -15.18
C GLY A 449 16.52 13.75 -16.42
N GLY A 450 16.33 12.54 -16.90
CA GLY A 450 15.46 12.21 -18.02
C GLY A 450 14.14 11.62 -17.53
N TYR A 451 13.23 12.46 -17.02
CA TYR A 451 11.96 12.01 -16.46
C TYR A 451 10.77 12.47 -17.28
N GLU A 452 9.86 11.55 -17.57
CA GLU A 452 8.53 11.84 -18.10
C GLU A 452 7.55 10.90 -17.42
N TYR A 453 6.35 11.41 -17.06
CA TYR A 453 5.45 10.59 -16.26
C TYR A 453 4.02 11.14 -16.16
N GLY A 454 2.99 10.30 -15.77
CA GLY A 454 1.62 10.69 -15.54
C GLY A 454 0.56 9.66 -15.73
N VAL A 455 -0.57 10.09 -16.22
CA VAL A 455 -1.66 9.21 -16.62
C VAL A 455 -1.75 9.19 -18.14
N LYS A 456 -1.70 7.99 -18.71
CA LYS A 456 -1.88 7.76 -20.14
C LYS A 456 -2.66 6.46 -20.34
N ASP A 457 -3.69 6.50 -21.17
CA ASP A 457 -4.56 5.37 -21.45
C ASP A 457 -5.14 4.73 -20.15
N ASN A 458 -5.52 5.58 -19.20
CA ASN A 458 -5.99 5.21 -17.87
C ASN A 458 -5.01 4.31 -17.08
N CYS A 459 -3.72 4.50 -17.29
CA CYS A 459 -2.65 3.87 -16.53
C CYS A 459 -1.77 4.97 -15.93
N PHE A 460 -1.23 4.76 -14.73
CA PHE A 460 -0.05 5.50 -14.30
C PHE A 460 1.09 5.11 -15.23
N TRP A 461 1.76 6.11 -15.74
CA TRP A 461 2.81 5.94 -16.70
C TRP A 461 4.05 6.70 -16.25
N GLY A 462 5.21 6.18 -16.57
CA GLY A 462 6.46 6.86 -16.31
C GLY A 462 7.59 6.33 -17.12
N LYS A 463 8.58 7.19 -17.31
CA LYS A 463 9.86 6.80 -17.89
C LYS A 463 10.99 7.63 -17.28
N THR A 464 12.15 7.04 -17.16
CA THR A 464 13.35 7.66 -16.64
C THR A 464 14.56 7.32 -17.51
N CYS A 465 15.64 8.08 -17.35
CA CYS A 465 16.88 7.97 -18.11
C CYS A 465 16.75 8.38 -19.60
N GLY A 466 17.77 8.13 -20.38
CA GLY A 466 17.86 8.55 -21.77
C GLY A 466 18.45 9.95 -21.93
N ILE A 467 17.75 10.86 -22.60
CA ILE A 467 18.21 12.26 -22.75
C ILE A 467 17.90 12.99 -21.45
N GLY A 468 18.95 13.43 -20.75
CA GLY A 468 18.83 14.26 -19.56
C GLY A 468 18.30 15.65 -19.90
N ARG A 469 17.63 16.27 -18.92
CA ARG A 469 17.20 17.66 -18.96
C ARG A 469 17.74 18.36 -17.74
N ASP A 470 18.24 19.58 -17.92
CA ASP A 470 18.69 20.37 -16.79
C ASP A 470 17.47 20.90 -16.01
N MET A 471 17.51 20.79 -14.69
CA MET A 471 16.52 21.42 -13.82
C MET A 471 16.76 22.94 -13.82
N LYS A 472 15.70 23.73 -13.91
CA LYS A 472 15.81 25.18 -13.83
C LYS A 472 16.34 25.63 -12.46
N GLU A 473 17.12 26.70 -12.43
CA GLU A 473 17.67 27.25 -11.19
C GLU A 473 16.55 27.59 -10.19
N GLY A 474 16.70 27.16 -8.95
CA GLY A 474 15.77 27.42 -7.86
C GLY A 474 14.61 26.43 -7.73
N VAL A 475 14.47 25.47 -8.63
CA VAL A 475 13.46 24.39 -8.49
C VAL A 475 13.91 23.40 -7.41
N THR A 476 12.99 23.06 -6.51
CA THR A 476 13.19 22.07 -5.45
C THR A 476 12.64 20.70 -5.84
N GLU A 477 13.09 19.65 -5.16
CA GLU A 477 12.53 18.31 -5.37
C GLU A 477 11.04 18.23 -5.03
N GLU A 478 10.58 19.00 -4.03
CA GLU A 478 9.16 19.10 -3.67
C GLU A 478 8.31 19.64 -4.83
N GLU A 479 8.83 20.59 -5.60
CA GLU A 479 8.12 21.11 -6.78
C GLU A 479 8.03 20.12 -7.93
N LEU A 480 8.74 18.98 -7.85
CA LEU A 480 8.65 17.86 -8.78
C LEU A 480 7.68 16.78 -8.29
N ARG A 481 6.92 17.03 -7.24
CA ARG A 481 5.98 16.11 -6.63
C ARG A 481 4.55 16.43 -7.03
N HIS A 482 3.79 15.44 -7.55
CA HIS A 482 2.42 15.66 -8.04
C HIS A 482 1.54 14.43 -7.78
N VAL A 483 0.25 14.67 -7.58
CA VAL A 483 -0.76 13.65 -7.35
C VAL A 483 -1.49 13.35 -8.66
N PHE A 484 -1.66 12.06 -8.94
CA PHE A 484 -2.39 11.55 -10.10
C PHE A 484 -3.44 10.56 -9.69
N ARG A 485 -4.51 10.50 -10.46
CA ARG A 485 -5.58 9.52 -10.29
C ARG A 485 -5.91 8.84 -11.62
N ILE A 486 -6.16 7.54 -11.58
CA ILE A 486 -6.74 6.76 -12.66
C ILE A 486 -8.17 6.35 -12.30
N SER A 487 -8.96 5.94 -13.29
CA SER A 487 -10.29 5.38 -13.05
C SER A 487 -10.21 3.87 -12.97
N GLN A 488 -10.55 3.30 -11.81
CA GLN A 488 -10.67 1.85 -11.63
C GLN A 488 -11.81 1.56 -10.63
N PRO A 489 -12.41 0.34 -10.64
CA PRO A 489 -13.43 -0.06 -9.67
C PRO A 489 -12.93 0.05 -8.23
N ALA A 490 -13.85 0.16 -7.25
CA ALA A 490 -13.50 0.17 -5.83
C ALA A 490 -12.84 -1.14 -5.37
N GLU A 491 -13.20 -2.24 -6.02
CA GLU A 491 -12.66 -3.59 -5.74
C GLU A 491 -12.06 -4.19 -7.01
N PRO A 492 -11.04 -5.07 -6.89
CA PRO A 492 -10.46 -5.75 -8.04
C PRO A 492 -11.46 -6.73 -8.67
N GLU A 493 -11.42 -6.84 -10.00
CA GLU A 493 -12.07 -7.96 -10.68
C GLU A 493 -11.25 -9.23 -10.44
N LEU A 494 -11.80 -10.12 -9.58
CA LEU A 494 -11.16 -11.37 -9.24
C LEU A 494 -11.62 -12.51 -10.16
N PRO A 495 -10.73 -13.45 -10.51
CA PRO A 495 -11.11 -14.63 -11.28
C PRO A 495 -12.10 -15.49 -10.50
N GLU A 496 -12.80 -16.40 -11.19
CA GLU A 496 -13.69 -17.36 -10.53
C GLU A 496 -12.90 -18.25 -9.53
N THR A 497 -13.55 -18.57 -8.41
CA THR A 497 -12.96 -19.45 -7.39
C THR A 497 -13.02 -20.89 -7.87
N ALA A 498 -11.90 -21.62 -7.78
CA ALA A 498 -11.84 -23.04 -8.08
C ALA A 498 -12.46 -23.88 -6.95
N GLU A 499 -12.98 -25.06 -7.31
CA GLU A 499 -13.31 -26.09 -6.33
C GLU A 499 -12.15 -27.10 -6.24
N PRO A 500 -11.69 -27.49 -5.03
CA PRO A 500 -10.65 -28.48 -4.89
C PRO A 500 -11.17 -29.89 -5.21
N GLU A 501 -10.34 -30.69 -5.86
CA GLU A 501 -10.58 -32.14 -6.04
C GLU A 501 -9.72 -32.91 -5.01
N LEU A 502 -10.35 -33.72 -4.16
CA LEU A 502 -9.71 -34.43 -3.06
C LEU A 502 -9.63 -35.92 -3.36
N THR A 503 -8.46 -36.52 -3.17
CA THR A 503 -8.24 -37.97 -3.21
C THR A 503 -7.73 -38.44 -1.85
N LEU A 504 -8.37 -39.45 -1.29
CA LEU A 504 -8.03 -40.03 0.03
C LEU A 504 -7.56 -41.45 -0.09
N THR A 505 -6.51 -41.81 0.62
CA THR A 505 -6.09 -43.19 0.85
C THR A 505 -5.79 -43.41 2.33
N ALA A 506 -6.13 -44.60 2.84
CA ALA A 506 -5.92 -44.96 4.24
C ALA A 506 -5.06 -46.23 4.32
N ALA A 507 -3.97 -46.18 5.09
CA ALA A 507 -3.09 -47.30 5.34
C ALA A 507 -2.41 -47.18 6.71
N ASP A 508 -2.23 -48.28 7.42
CA ASP A 508 -1.45 -48.40 8.65
C ASP A 508 -1.82 -47.37 9.75
N GLY A 509 -3.11 -47.00 9.84
CA GLY A 509 -3.60 -45.99 10.79
C GLY A 509 -3.24 -44.54 10.43
N ALA A 510 -2.82 -44.30 9.18
CA ALA A 510 -2.60 -43.00 8.63
C ALA A 510 -3.54 -42.71 7.45
N LEU A 511 -4.01 -41.46 7.36
CA LEU A 511 -4.72 -40.91 6.21
C LEU A 511 -3.73 -40.14 5.34
N HIS A 512 -3.66 -40.50 4.07
CA HIS A 512 -2.98 -39.70 3.06
C HIS A 512 -4.03 -38.99 2.23
N ALA A 513 -3.95 -37.65 2.21
CA ALA A 513 -4.78 -36.77 1.41
C ALA A 513 -3.94 -36.13 0.32
N GLU A 514 -4.43 -36.17 -0.91
CA GLU A 514 -3.85 -35.46 -2.06
C GLU A 514 -4.97 -34.69 -2.74
N TRP A 515 -4.66 -33.47 -3.20
CA TRP A 515 -5.65 -32.62 -3.86
C TRP A 515 -5.08 -31.85 -5.03
N THR A 516 -5.96 -31.50 -5.94
CA THR A 516 -5.70 -30.50 -6.97
C THR A 516 -6.56 -29.28 -6.69
N PHE A 517 -5.99 -28.11 -6.91
CA PHE A 517 -6.68 -26.84 -6.87
C PHE A 517 -6.34 -26.11 -8.17
N GLY A 518 -7.14 -26.39 -9.21
CA GLY A 518 -6.97 -25.87 -10.55
C GLY A 518 -7.91 -24.69 -10.78
N GLY A 519 -7.49 -23.74 -11.61
CA GLY A 519 -8.31 -22.59 -11.97
C GLY A 519 -7.47 -21.34 -12.13
N SER A 520 -8.15 -20.20 -12.15
CA SER A 520 -7.58 -18.90 -12.42
C SER A 520 -6.90 -18.24 -11.20
N ALA A 521 -6.87 -18.89 -10.03
CA ALA A 521 -6.18 -18.41 -8.84
C ALA A 521 -5.41 -19.55 -8.13
N PRO A 522 -4.11 -19.37 -7.81
CA PRO A 522 -3.34 -20.35 -7.07
C PRO A 522 -3.83 -20.53 -5.62
N GLN A 523 -3.54 -21.70 -5.06
CA GLN A 523 -3.63 -21.94 -3.63
C GLN A 523 -2.63 -21.04 -2.87
N CYS A 524 -3.04 -20.57 -1.69
CA CYS A 524 -2.16 -19.97 -0.69
C CYS A 524 -1.95 -20.94 0.48
N THR A 525 -3.04 -21.43 1.07
CA THR A 525 -3.00 -22.39 2.19
C THR A 525 -4.07 -23.45 2.03
N ALA A 526 -3.94 -24.57 2.77
CA ALA A 526 -5.00 -25.54 2.90
C ALA A 526 -5.17 -25.99 4.36
N TYR A 527 -6.36 -26.47 4.70
CA TYR A 527 -6.68 -27.02 6.01
C TYR A 527 -7.54 -28.28 5.85
N ILE A 528 -7.14 -29.34 6.54
CA ILE A 528 -7.85 -30.61 6.56
C ILE A 528 -8.43 -30.83 7.94
N GLU A 529 -9.72 -31.10 8.01
CA GLU A 529 -10.45 -31.49 9.21
C GLU A 529 -11.00 -32.91 9.04
N ILE A 530 -10.83 -33.73 10.05
CA ILE A 530 -11.32 -35.11 10.07
C ILE A 530 -12.29 -35.28 11.23
N THR A 531 -13.53 -35.64 10.93
CA THR A 531 -14.59 -35.85 11.92
C THR A 531 -15.08 -37.29 11.90
N ASP A 532 -15.42 -37.84 13.05
CA ASP A 532 -16.04 -39.16 13.18
C ASP A 532 -17.54 -39.17 12.79
N GLY A 533 -18.16 -40.35 12.81
CA GLY A 533 -19.58 -40.50 12.48
C GLY A 533 -20.56 -39.76 13.42
N SER A 534 -20.11 -39.23 14.54
CA SER A 534 -20.88 -38.34 15.45
C SER A 534 -20.70 -36.84 15.15
N GLY A 535 -19.75 -36.51 14.27
CA GLY A 535 -19.32 -35.14 13.98
C GLY A 535 -18.25 -34.58 14.95
N ALA A 536 -17.69 -35.42 15.82
CA ALA A 536 -16.61 -35.01 16.70
C ALA A 536 -15.28 -34.98 15.93
N ALA A 537 -14.46 -33.93 16.19
CA ALA A 537 -13.14 -33.80 15.58
C ALA A 537 -12.21 -34.93 16.04
N ALA A 538 -11.65 -35.66 15.09
CA ALA A 538 -10.70 -36.75 15.31
C ALA A 538 -9.25 -36.32 15.08
N ALA A 539 -8.99 -35.50 14.05
CA ALA A 539 -7.69 -34.95 13.72
C ALA A 539 -7.84 -33.73 12.79
N SER A 540 -6.77 -32.97 12.64
CA SER A 540 -6.67 -31.91 11.64
C SER A 540 -5.22 -31.70 11.21
N ALA A 541 -5.03 -31.06 10.05
CA ALA A 541 -3.73 -30.62 9.58
C ALA A 541 -3.85 -29.28 8.85
N ALA A 542 -3.00 -28.31 9.22
CA ALA A 542 -2.80 -27.09 8.46
C ALA A 542 -1.69 -27.29 7.43
N VAL A 543 -1.85 -26.71 6.26
CA VAL A 543 -0.84 -26.70 5.18
C VAL A 543 -0.62 -25.25 4.76
N PRO A 544 0.32 -24.55 5.42
CA PRO A 544 0.59 -23.14 5.17
C PRO A 544 1.53 -22.90 3.97
N ARG A 545 1.76 -23.92 3.15
CA ARG A 545 2.70 -23.91 2.02
C ARG A 545 1.95 -23.93 0.69
N PRO A 546 2.04 -22.87 -0.13
CA PRO A 546 1.29 -22.77 -1.40
C PRO A 546 1.58 -23.89 -2.40
N GLU A 547 2.81 -24.40 -2.42
CA GLU A 547 3.26 -25.45 -3.33
C GLU A 547 2.92 -26.88 -2.87
N VAL A 548 2.41 -27.01 -1.63
CA VAL A 548 2.10 -28.32 -1.05
C VAL A 548 0.63 -28.63 -1.23
N ASN A 549 0.35 -29.77 -1.85
CA ASN A 549 -0.99 -30.28 -2.13
C ASN A 549 -1.20 -31.73 -1.62
N THR A 550 -0.45 -32.10 -0.59
CA THR A 550 -0.56 -33.41 0.07
C THR A 550 -0.45 -33.23 1.59
N ALA A 551 -1.09 -34.11 2.33
CA ALA A 551 -0.92 -34.25 3.78
C ALA A 551 -0.99 -35.68 4.22
N GLU A 552 -0.18 -36.06 5.22
CA GLU A 552 -0.24 -37.34 5.90
C GLU A 552 -0.61 -37.10 7.37
N ILE A 553 -1.69 -37.73 7.81
CA ILE A 553 -2.27 -37.55 9.14
C ILE A 553 -2.36 -38.89 9.82
N GLY A 554 -1.45 -39.14 10.77
CA GLY A 554 -1.36 -40.39 11.51
C GLY A 554 -2.18 -40.42 12.79
N GLY A 555 -2.27 -41.59 13.40
CA GLY A 555 -2.89 -41.78 14.71
C GLY A 555 -4.42 -41.82 14.70
N ILE A 556 -5.03 -42.04 13.53
CA ILE A 556 -6.48 -42.15 13.37
C ILE A 556 -6.89 -43.58 13.68
N ALA A 557 -7.83 -43.77 14.61
CA ALA A 557 -8.35 -45.11 14.95
C ALA A 557 -9.16 -45.73 13.79
N ALA A 558 -9.35 -47.05 13.82
CA ALA A 558 -10.21 -47.72 12.85
C ALA A 558 -11.66 -47.18 12.97
N GLY A 559 -12.29 -46.87 11.83
CA GLY A 559 -13.65 -46.31 11.79
C GLY A 559 -13.94 -45.55 10.50
N THR A 560 -15.19 -45.12 10.35
CA THR A 560 -15.63 -44.28 9.22
C THR A 560 -15.54 -42.82 9.59
N TYR A 561 -14.89 -42.02 8.75
CA TYR A 561 -14.65 -40.58 8.96
C TYR A 561 -15.12 -39.75 7.78
N THR A 562 -15.46 -38.53 8.05
CA THR A 562 -15.61 -37.48 7.04
C THR A 562 -14.38 -36.56 7.07
N VAL A 563 -13.72 -36.44 5.93
CA VAL A 563 -12.57 -35.57 5.71
C VAL A 563 -13.04 -34.37 4.93
N ARG A 564 -12.85 -33.18 5.49
CA ARG A 564 -13.10 -31.90 4.83
C ARG A 564 -11.78 -31.22 4.53
N LEU A 565 -11.53 -30.93 3.26
CA LEU A 565 -10.46 -30.08 2.80
C LEU A 565 -11.03 -28.68 2.56
N THR A 566 -10.40 -27.65 3.12
CA THR A 566 -10.64 -26.24 2.80
C THR A 566 -9.35 -25.67 2.21
N VAL A 567 -9.42 -25.11 1.01
CA VAL A 567 -8.31 -24.43 0.34
C VAL A 567 -8.61 -22.93 0.34
N THR A 568 -7.62 -22.14 0.77
CA THR A 568 -7.67 -20.68 0.65
C THR A 568 -6.77 -20.24 -0.51
N ASP A 569 -7.31 -19.51 -1.47
CA ASP A 569 -6.55 -18.98 -2.61
C ASP A 569 -5.72 -17.73 -2.25
N ILE A 570 -4.91 -17.25 -3.19
CA ILE A 570 -4.07 -16.05 -3.00
C ILE A 570 -4.90 -14.76 -2.78
N TRP A 571 -6.19 -14.77 -3.07
CA TRP A 571 -7.13 -13.67 -2.84
C TRP A 571 -7.85 -13.75 -1.49
N GLY A 572 -7.57 -14.82 -0.71
CA GLY A 572 -8.16 -15.05 0.60
C GLY A 572 -9.57 -15.62 0.56
N ARG A 573 -9.98 -16.22 -0.55
CA ARG A 573 -11.28 -16.88 -0.69
C ARG A 573 -11.12 -18.36 -0.39
N GLU A 574 -12.12 -18.92 0.28
CA GLU A 574 -12.13 -20.33 0.67
C GLU A 574 -13.05 -21.16 -0.22
N SER A 575 -12.58 -22.35 -0.56
CA SER A 575 -13.37 -23.41 -1.18
C SER A 575 -13.17 -24.69 -0.43
N SER A 576 -14.21 -25.52 -0.31
CA SER A 576 -14.16 -26.75 0.46
C SER A 576 -14.79 -27.92 -0.27
N VAL A 577 -14.19 -29.09 -0.08
CA VAL A 577 -14.75 -30.37 -0.49
C VAL A 577 -14.74 -31.33 0.69
N SER A 578 -15.72 -32.23 0.74
CA SER A 578 -15.78 -33.28 1.79
C SER A 578 -15.93 -34.66 1.17
N GLN A 579 -15.22 -35.62 1.72
CA GLN A 579 -15.26 -37.01 1.30
C GLN A 579 -15.24 -37.95 2.51
N SER A 580 -15.99 -39.08 2.45
CA SER A 580 -15.95 -40.11 3.49
C SER A 580 -14.87 -41.13 3.20
N ILE A 581 -14.26 -41.65 4.26
CA ILE A 581 -13.24 -42.73 4.17
C ILE A 581 -13.37 -43.68 5.35
N ASP A 582 -13.11 -44.97 5.10
CA ASP A 582 -12.99 -46.00 6.13
C ASP A 582 -11.51 -46.21 6.47
N MET A 583 -11.15 -45.95 7.72
CA MET A 583 -9.82 -46.25 8.26
C MET A 583 -9.79 -47.66 8.75
N PRO A 584 -8.79 -48.49 8.31
CA PRO A 584 -8.70 -49.92 8.63
C PRO A 584 -8.37 -50.22 10.08
#